data_fd859fc2e9e8355d1145eb2088588d8c
#
_entry.id   fd859fc2e9e8355d1145eb2088588d8c
#
_cell.length_a   1.000
_cell.length_b   1.000
_cell.length_c   1.000
_cell.angle_alpha   90.00
_cell.angle_beta   90.00
_cell.angle_gamma   90.00
#
_symmetry.space_group_name_H-M   'P 1'
#
loop_
_entity.id
_entity.type
_entity.pdbx_description
1 polymer ?
#
loop_
_entity_poly.entity_id
_entity_poly.type
_entity_poly.pdbx_seq_one_letter_code
_entity_poly.pdbx_strand_id
1 'polypeptide(L)'
;MLETIKELGEWNINEEEKEILSVLVENPFPQQQPKKEYVFLAICIQNQLFEKVIIEEFEPSRVMKYLYRKGAANGPDFTPCAKLTHPRKTWNMKIRGWFEKVQKNQIDLETEDIYFITYILKEMQDKEPLILSEVERLTQGFTAKTNCLISIKIDGKYIGEYSLFKKMLLRLVNEKFDTISTSNQTCSICGNIREKVYGNASSYAFYTIDKPGFIVGGFEEQLSWRNFPLCSECILAIEEGKKYLQQNLMFNFYGLQYFLIPRFLLGKNFVKSETLQALKGNRTISLSNIERKKFLITEDDILDVLVNENDVLNFSFLFLRKSQSAERILLVIEDVFPSRLKRIFEAKKRVDQLFDDENYNFSFIRQFFGKTEPEKKNADLNGYFLNIIDSVFTAKLINKTFLYRFFMKDVRRAFQRDEYFSLITKKALCNLIFFQYLKIISFDWNGVECLMGQNQSIDNLFDKYGEFMRDSVKRGIVLTGVLTELLLRKQYHDRKAKPFMKNLKGLRMNEKDIRGLIPKVQNKLSEYDSFDQGKRMIATLATEYLMSGGDDWNMSVDEINFFFAAGMNLTSEVAKIIYQKEIPEEVQENDPNNQ
;
A
#
# COMPACT_ATOMS: atom_id res chain seq x y z
N MET A 1 -5.68 -14.81 -8.19
CA MET A 1 -5.84 -14.24 -6.83
C MET A 1 -6.73 -15.11 -5.92
N LEU A 2 -8.06 -15.30 -6.16
CA LEU A 2 -8.93 -16.07 -5.24
C LEU A 2 -8.54 -17.54 -5.12
N GLU A 3 -8.08 -18.17 -6.21
CA GLU A 3 -7.51 -19.53 -6.17
C GLU A 3 -6.33 -19.61 -5.21
N THR A 4 -5.42 -18.66 -5.30
CA THR A 4 -4.24 -18.60 -4.41
C THR A 4 -4.64 -18.42 -2.96
N ILE A 5 -5.66 -17.58 -2.68
CA ILE A 5 -6.20 -17.41 -1.33
C ILE A 5 -6.84 -18.71 -0.82
N LYS A 6 -7.55 -19.42 -1.69
CA LYS A 6 -8.13 -20.75 -1.39
C LYS A 6 -7.01 -21.76 -1.06
N GLU A 7 -5.96 -21.84 -1.88
CA GLU A 7 -4.81 -22.73 -1.65
C GLU A 7 -4.11 -22.44 -0.34
N LEU A 8 -3.95 -21.15 0.01
CA LEU A 8 -3.41 -20.72 1.30
C LEU A 8 -4.30 -21.14 2.46
N GLY A 9 -5.61 -21.04 2.30
CA GLY A 9 -6.58 -21.47 3.30
C GLY A 9 -6.59 -22.99 3.50
N GLU A 10 -6.58 -23.76 2.42
CA GLU A 10 -6.47 -25.23 2.47
C GLU A 10 -5.18 -25.67 3.17
N TRP A 11 -4.05 -25.04 2.84
CA TRP A 11 -2.78 -25.30 3.51
C TRP A 11 -2.90 -25.04 5.03
N ASN A 12 -3.46 -23.89 5.44
CA ASN A 12 -3.58 -23.53 6.84
C ASN A 12 -4.59 -24.41 7.61
N ILE A 13 -5.65 -24.87 6.95
CA ILE A 13 -6.59 -25.85 7.54
C ILE A 13 -5.87 -27.18 7.79
N ASN A 14 -5.12 -27.68 6.83
CA ASN A 14 -4.43 -28.95 6.92
C ASN A 14 -3.24 -28.91 7.91
N GLU A 15 -2.45 -27.84 7.91
CA GLU A 15 -1.28 -27.69 8.79
C GLU A 15 -1.67 -27.58 10.27
N GLU A 16 -2.78 -26.92 10.57
CA GLU A 16 -3.26 -26.74 11.95
C GLU A 16 -4.37 -27.73 12.34
N GLU A 17 -4.68 -28.72 11.50
CA GLU A 17 -5.75 -29.72 11.69
C GLU A 17 -7.08 -29.07 12.15
N LYS A 18 -7.46 -27.97 11.50
CA LYS A 18 -8.61 -27.15 11.91
C LYS A 18 -9.94 -27.84 11.64
N GLU A 19 -10.78 -27.90 12.66
CA GLU A 19 -12.20 -28.26 12.49
C GLU A 19 -12.97 -27.16 11.71
N ILE A 20 -13.99 -27.55 10.94
CA ILE A 20 -14.85 -26.62 10.17
C ILE A 20 -15.40 -25.49 11.04
N LEU A 21 -15.76 -25.79 12.28
CA LEU A 21 -16.29 -24.82 13.23
C LEU A 21 -15.28 -23.70 13.50
N SER A 22 -13.99 -24.03 13.64
CA SER A 22 -12.93 -23.04 13.90
C SER A 22 -12.70 -22.10 12.71
N VAL A 23 -12.96 -22.58 11.49
CA VAL A 23 -12.94 -21.75 10.27
C VAL A 23 -14.09 -20.74 10.28
N LEU A 24 -15.27 -21.13 10.79
CA LEU A 24 -16.44 -20.25 10.82
C LEU A 24 -16.38 -19.19 11.93
N VAL A 25 -15.73 -19.46 13.04
CA VAL A 25 -15.59 -18.50 14.15
C VAL A 25 -14.60 -17.39 13.81
N GLU A 26 -15.02 -16.15 14.03
CA GLU A 26 -14.21 -14.96 13.77
C GLU A 26 -13.59 -14.41 15.05
N ASN A 27 -12.32 -13.96 14.97
CA ASN A 27 -11.79 -13.09 16.02
C ASN A 27 -12.34 -11.67 15.81
N PRO A 28 -13.15 -11.12 16.74
CA PRO A 28 -13.71 -9.77 16.58
C PRO A 28 -12.62 -8.68 16.58
N PHE A 29 -11.46 -8.93 17.18
CA PHE A 29 -10.37 -7.98 17.34
C PHE A 29 -9.02 -8.60 16.92
N PRO A 30 -8.84 -8.92 15.61
CA PRO A 30 -7.67 -9.65 15.12
C PRO A 30 -6.35 -8.86 15.25
N GLN A 31 -6.44 -7.54 15.34
CA GLN A 31 -5.30 -6.64 15.54
C GLN A 31 -5.54 -5.79 16.79
N GLN A 32 -5.00 -6.22 17.90
CA GLN A 32 -5.05 -5.45 19.12
C GLN A 32 -3.99 -4.33 19.09
N GLN A 33 -4.42 -3.10 19.37
CA GLN A 33 -3.56 -1.93 19.44
C GLN A 33 -3.14 -1.67 20.90
N PRO A 34 -1.86 -1.40 21.19
CA PRO A 34 -1.37 -1.26 22.58
C PRO A 34 -2.04 -0.16 23.42
N LYS A 35 -2.72 0.81 22.76
CA LYS A 35 -3.39 1.94 23.41
C LYS A 35 -4.91 1.78 23.51
N LYS A 36 -5.44 0.58 23.19
CA LYS A 36 -6.88 0.29 23.25
C LYS A 36 -7.15 -0.83 24.25
N GLU A 37 -8.30 -0.73 24.90
CA GLU A 37 -8.83 -1.75 25.77
C GLU A 37 -9.74 -2.69 25.00
N TYR A 38 -9.72 -3.96 25.37
CA TYR A 38 -10.53 -5.02 24.77
C TYR A 38 -11.21 -5.81 25.88
N VAL A 39 -12.52 -5.71 25.95
CA VAL A 39 -13.32 -6.28 27.02
C VAL A 39 -14.41 -7.20 26.49
N PHE A 40 -14.81 -8.17 27.32
CA PHE A 40 -15.94 -9.05 27.09
C PHE A 40 -17.00 -8.74 28.16
N LEU A 41 -18.19 -8.36 27.74
CA LEU A 41 -19.32 -8.10 28.60
C LEU A 41 -20.23 -9.33 28.58
N ALA A 42 -20.33 -10.00 29.71
CA ALA A 42 -21.13 -11.21 29.88
C ALA A 42 -22.42 -10.94 30.63
N ILE A 43 -23.53 -11.31 30.04
CA ILE A 43 -24.85 -11.36 30.68
C ILE A 43 -24.96 -12.76 31.29
N CYS A 44 -24.86 -12.86 32.61
CA CYS A 44 -24.84 -14.12 33.33
C CYS A 44 -26.25 -14.62 33.64
N ILE A 45 -26.52 -15.85 33.22
CA ILE A 45 -27.75 -16.59 33.49
C ILE A 45 -27.33 -17.82 34.29
N GLN A 46 -27.86 -17.98 35.50
CA GLN A 46 -27.57 -19.10 36.40
C GLN A 46 -28.85 -19.86 36.73
N ASN A 47 -28.86 -21.18 36.58
CA ASN A 47 -30.08 -21.98 36.74
C ASN A 47 -31.28 -21.40 35.98
N GLN A 48 -31.06 -20.97 34.74
CA GLN A 48 -32.03 -20.36 33.83
C GLN A 48 -32.55 -18.98 34.28
N LEU A 49 -32.08 -18.37 35.34
CA LEU A 49 -32.47 -17.05 35.84
C LEU A 49 -31.34 -16.03 35.60
N PHE A 50 -31.70 -14.80 35.28
CA PHE A 50 -30.75 -13.70 35.18
C PHE A 50 -30.11 -13.42 36.54
N GLU A 51 -28.78 -13.46 36.62
CA GLU A 51 -28.04 -13.18 37.84
C GLU A 51 -27.45 -11.78 37.87
N LYS A 52 -26.59 -11.45 36.88
CA LYS A 52 -25.84 -10.19 36.83
C LYS A 52 -25.21 -9.96 35.45
N VAL A 53 -24.68 -8.76 35.24
CA VAL A 53 -23.79 -8.45 34.09
C VAL A 53 -22.39 -8.20 34.63
N ILE A 54 -21.37 -8.80 33.99
CA ILE A 54 -19.96 -8.62 34.36
C ILE A 54 -19.11 -8.21 33.17
N ILE A 55 -18.00 -7.53 33.44
CA ILE A 55 -16.95 -7.24 32.45
C ILE A 55 -15.75 -8.13 32.75
N GLU A 56 -15.25 -8.80 31.72
CA GLU A 56 -14.03 -9.60 31.74
C GLU A 56 -13.06 -9.05 30.70
N GLU A 57 -11.77 -9.32 30.83
CA GLU A 57 -10.80 -9.05 29.79
C GLU A 57 -11.08 -9.93 28.56
N PHE A 58 -11.00 -9.37 27.37
CA PHE A 58 -11.12 -10.14 26.13
C PHE A 58 -9.82 -10.90 25.86
N GLU A 59 -9.87 -12.21 25.87
CA GLU A 59 -8.73 -13.07 25.57
C GLU A 59 -8.83 -13.69 24.17
N PRO A 60 -7.87 -13.41 23.26
CA PRO A 60 -7.83 -14.05 21.94
C PRO A 60 -7.83 -15.59 21.97
N SER A 61 -7.27 -16.19 23.01
CA SER A 61 -7.26 -17.65 23.22
C SER A 61 -8.66 -18.24 23.43
N ARG A 62 -9.64 -17.43 23.85
CA ARG A 62 -11.02 -17.84 24.10
C ARG A 62 -11.98 -17.59 22.94
N VAL A 63 -11.48 -17.26 21.75
CA VAL A 63 -12.33 -16.93 20.57
C VAL A 63 -13.33 -18.05 20.26
N MET A 64 -12.92 -19.32 20.38
CA MET A 64 -13.82 -20.47 20.21
C MET A 64 -14.91 -20.56 21.27
N LYS A 65 -14.66 -20.09 22.50
CA LYS A 65 -15.64 -20.03 23.59
C LYS A 65 -16.64 -18.89 23.38
N TYR A 66 -16.18 -17.73 22.84
CA TYR A 66 -17.05 -16.60 22.49
C TYR A 66 -17.96 -16.89 21.29
N LEU A 67 -17.53 -17.76 20.39
CA LEU A 67 -18.26 -18.22 19.20
C LEU A 67 -18.77 -17.06 18.32
N TYR A 68 -17.99 -15.97 18.20
CA TYR A 68 -18.41 -14.81 17.43
C TYR A 68 -18.37 -15.07 15.92
N ARG A 69 -19.47 -14.75 15.24
CA ARG A 69 -19.56 -14.70 13.77
C ARG A 69 -20.47 -13.56 13.37
N LYS A 70 -19.95 -12.59 12.60
CA LYS A 70 -20.70 -11.41 12.17
C LYS A 70 -21.80 -11.78 11.17
N GLY A 71 -23.01 -11.31 11.42
CA GLY A 71 -24.16 -11.41 10.52
C GLY A 71 -24.45 -10.14 9.73
N ALA A 72 -25.71 -9.96 9.31
CA ALA A 72 -26.18 -8.79 8.60
C ALA A 72 -26.11 -7.51 9.48
N ALA A 73 -25.91 -6.35 8.86
CA ALA A 73 -25.81 -5.08 9.58
C ALA A 73 -27.12 -4.75 10.34
N ASN A 74 -28.27 -5.02 9.74
CA ASN A 74 -29.59 -4.72 10.27
C ASN A 74 -30.36 -5.96 10.79
N GLY A 75 -29.65 -6.98 11.26
CA GLY A 75 -30.24 -8.20 11.80
C GLY A 75 -29.34 -8.84 12.85
N PRO A 76 -29.73 -9.99 13.43
CA PRO A 76 -28.89 -10.72 14.38
C PRO A 76 -27.60 -11.20 13.72
N ASP A 77 -26.56 -11.39 14.51
CA ASP A 77 -25.37 -12.10 14.11
C ASP A 77 -25.66 -13.62 14.01
N PHE A 78 -24.70 -14.43 13.57
CA PHE A 78 -24.91 -15.88 13.47
C PHE A 78 -24.98 -16.59 14.82
N THR A 79 -24.54 -15.91 15.87
CA THR A 79 -24.60 -16.35 17.27
C THR A 79 -25.05 -15.20 18.16
N PRO A 80 -25.51 -15.43 19.39
CA PRO A 80 -25.84 -14.36 20.33
C PRO A 80 -24.58 -13.77 20.96
N CYS A 81 -23.60 -13.42 20.10
CA CYS A 81 -22.35 -12.76 20.46
C CYS A 81 -22.08 -11.65 19.45
N ALA A 82 -21.90 -10.40 19.90
CA ALA A 82 -21.80 -9.25 19.02
C ALA A 82 -20.81 -8.19 19.53
N LYS A 83 -20.26 -7.36 18.62
CA LYS A 83 -19.55 -6.13 19.02
C LYS A 83 -20.54 -5.12 19.56
N LEU A 84 -20.27 -4.61 20.75
CA LEU A 84 -21.10 -3.58 21.38
C LEU A 84 -20.82 -2.24 20.72
N THR A 85 -21.85 -1.69 20.07
CA THR A 85 -21.79 -0.34 19.48
C THR A 85 -22.70 0.65 20.22
N HIS A 86 -23.91 0.21 20.55
CA HIS A 86 -24.87 0.95 21.35
C HIS A 86 -25.66 -0.06 22.19
N PRO A 87 -25.72 0.06 23.52
CA PRO A 87 -26.30 -0.95 24.42
C PRO A 87 -27.68 -1.47 23.97
N ARG A 88 -28.69 -0.61 23.92
CA ARG A 88 -30.07 -1.00 23.54
C ARG A 88 -30.18 -1.55 22.14
N LYS A 89 -29.48 -0.94 21.16
CA LYS A 89 -29.53 -1.42 19.76
C LYS A 89 -28.87 -2.79 19.64
N THR A 90 -27.71 -2.97 20.25
CA THR A 90 -26.99 -4.26 20.22
C THR A 90 -27.79 -5.34 20.92
N TRP A 91 -28.36 -5.05 22.07
CA TRP A 91 -29.24 -5.97 22.79
C TRP A 91 -30.42 -6.40 21.92
N ASN A 92 -31.25 -5.45 21.44
CA ASN A 92 -32.46 -5.74 20.69
C ASN A 92 -32.18 -6.48 19.39
N MET A 93 -31.16 -6.05 18.63
CA MET A 93 -30.92 -6.60 17.29
C MET A 93 -30.04 -7.85 17.30
N LYS A 94 -29.05 -7.91 18.20
CA LYS A 94 -28.00 -8.93 18.12
C LYS A 94 -28.18 -10.04 19.16
N ILE A 95 -28.48 -9.70 20.39
CA ILE A 95 -28.61 -10.68 21.46
C ILE A 95 -30.06 -11.22 21.49
N ARG A 96 -31.03 -10.41 21.94
CA ARG A 96 -32.44 -10.84 21.97
C ARG A 96 -32.96 -11.24 20.60
N GLY A 97 -32.69 -10.46 19.57
CA GLY A 97 -33.13 -10.74 18.21
C GLY A 97 -32.60 -12.05 17.64
N TRP A 98 -31.46 -12.56 18.10
CA TRP A 98 -30.98 -13.88 17.75
C TRP A 98 -31.90 -14.98 18.30
N PHE A 99 -32.24 -14.91 19.59
CA PHE A 99 -33.14 -15.89 20.23
C PHE A 99 -34.53 -15.86 19.62
N GLU A 100 -35.09 -14.67 19.35
CA GLU A 100 -36.38 -14.51 18.68
C GLU A 100 -36.39 -15.13 17.28
N LYS A 101 -35.31 -14.93 16.50
CA LYS A 101 -35.17 -15.52 15.18
C LYS A 101 -35.10 -17.04 15.26
N VAL A 102 -34.30 -17.60 16.15
CA VAL A 102 -34.16 -19.05 16.32
C VAL A 102 -35.45 -19.67 16.80
N GLN A 103 -36.17 -19.04 17.73
CA GLN A 103 -37.46 -19.51 18.22
C GLN A 103 -38.52 -19.56 17.09
N LYS A 104 -38.51 -18.55 16.17
CA LYS A 104 -39.44 -18.56 15.02
C LYS A 104 -39.11 -19.64 14.00
N ASN A 105 -37.84 -19.97 13.82
CA ASN A 105 -37.34 -20.91 12.82
C ASN A 105 -36.97 -22.26 13.46
N GLN A 106 -37.89 -22.90 14.17
CA GLN A 106 -37.70 -24.11 14.98
C GLN A 106 -37.36 -25.39 14.19
N ILE A 107 -37.18 -25.32 12.88
CA ILE A 107 -36.92 -26.47 12.02
C ILE A 107 -35.61 -27.16 12.46
N ASP A 108 -35.65 -28.48 12.66
CA ASP A 108 -34.53 -29.38 13.01
C ASP A 108 -33.85 -29.14 14.38
N LEU A 109 -34.55 -28.55 15.37
CA LEU A 109 -34.11 -28.53 16.75
C LEU A 109 -34.75 -29.66 17.56
N GLU A 110 -33.97 -30.24 18.47
CA GLU A 110 -34.48 -31.19 19.43
C GLU A 110 -35.44 -30.49 20.41
N THR A 111 -36.41 -31.22 20.93
CA THR A 111 -37.41 -30.63 21.83
C THR A 111 -36.78 -29.96 23.04
N GLU A 112 -35.71 -30.56 23.60
CA GLU A 112 -34.93 -30.01 24.73
C GLU A 112 -34.25 -28.68 24.39
N ASP A 113 -33.68 -28.55 23.17
CA ASP A 113 -33.04 -27.32 22.68
C ASP A 113 -34.07 -26.20 22.50
N ILE A 114 -35.29 -26.54 22.03
CA ILE A 114 -36.39 -25.57 21.90
C ILE A 114 -36.83 -25.05 23.26
N TYR A 115 -37.01 -25.92 24.24
CA TYR A 115 -37.36 -25.53 25.59
C TYR A 115 -36.28 -24.62 26.20
N PHE A 116 -35.01 -24.98 26.03
CA PHE A 116 -33.90 -24.21 26.55
C PHE A 116 -33.85 -22.79 25.95
N ILE A 117 -33.97 -22.66 24.63
CA ILE A 117 -33.97 -21.35 23.96
C ILE A 117 -35.18 -20.54 24.39
N THR A 118 -36.37 -21.14 24.43
CA THR A 118 -37.61 -20.47 24.80
C THR A 118 -37.57 -19.95 26.23
N TYR A 119 -37.03 -20.75 27.13
CA TYR A 119 -36.93 -20.35 28.53
C TYR A 119 -35.96 -19.19 28.73
N ILE A 120 -34.76 -19.26 28.15
CA ILE A 120 -33.79 -18.18 28.18
C ILE A 120 -34.35 -16.91 27.59
N LEU A 121 -35.01 -16.98 26.43
CA LEU A 121 -35.63 -15.83 25.79
C LEU A 121 -36.69 -15.19 26.69
N LYS A 122 -37.55 -15.97 27.31
CA LYS A 122 -38.56 -15.48 28.25
C LYS A 122 -37.93 -14.73 29.42
N GLU A 123 -36.94 -15.34 30.08
CA GLU A 123 -36.23 -14.71 31.19
C GLU A 123 -35.56 -13.39 30.76
N MET A 124 -34.93 -13.37 29.59
CA MET A 124 -34.31 -12.18 29.03
C MET A 124 -35.34 -11.08 28.74
N GLN A 125 -36.57 -11.42 28.31
CA GLN A 125 -37.66 -10.47 28.08
C GLN A 125 -38.21 -9.95 29.40
N ASP A 126 -38.46 -10.79 30.36
CA ASP A 126 -38.99 -10.47 31.69
C ASP A 126 -38.02 -9.54 32.48
N LYS A 127 -36.73 -9.74 32.30
CA LYS A 127 -35.64 -9.01 32.98
C LYS A 127 -34.98 -7.91 32.11
N GLU A 128 -35.51 -7.65 30.93
CA GLU A 128 -34.90 -6.69 29.98
C GLU A 128 -34.58 -5.32 30.60
N PRO A 129 -35.47 -4.66 31.39
CA PRO A 129 -35.15 -3.35 31.98
C PRO A 129 -33.94 -3.42 32.93
N LEU A 130 -33.83 -4.50 33.69
CA LEU A 130 -32.73 -4.73 34.63
C LEU A 130 -31.43 -5.00 33.89
N ILE A 131 -31.45 -5.88 32.91
CA ILE A 131 -30.27 -6.21 32.07
C ILE A 131 -29.75 -4.95 31.39
N LEU A 132 -30.63 -4.18 30.76
CA LEU A 132 -30.22 -2.95 30.05
C LEU A 132 -29.66 -1.90 31.00
N SER A 133 -30.26 -1.70 32.19
CA SER A 133 -29.73 -0.77 33.18
C SER A 133 -28.31 -1.15 33.65
N GLU A 134 -28.05 -2.43 33.86
CA GLU A 134 -26.72 -2.93 34.24
C GLU A 134 -25.71 -2.79 33.09
N VAL A 135 -26.10 -3.13 31.86
CA VAL A 135 -25.24 -2.95 30.67
C VAL A 135 -24.90 -1.47 30.48
N GLU A 136 -25.89 -0.58 30.56
CA GLU A 136 -25.69 0.87 30.44
C GLU A 136 -24.78 1.40 31.55
N ARG A 137 -24.99 0.99 32.80
CA ARG A 137 -24.16 1.36 33.95
C ARG A 137 -22.70 0.97 33.75
N LEU A 138 -22.45 -0.28 33.35
CA LEU A 138 -21.09 -0.82 33.17
C LEU A 138 -20.37 -0.22 31.96
N THR A 139 -21.13 0.24 30.95
CA THR A 139 -20.55 0.81 29.73
C THR A 139 -20.46 2.35 29.75
N GLN A 140 -20.95 3.00 30.80
CA GLN A 140 -20.96 4.47 30.93
C GLN A 140 -19.55 5.08 30.81
N GLY A 141 -18.51 4.37 31.29
CA GLY A 141 -17.10 4.79 31.23
C GLY A 141 -16.38 4.46 29.91
N PHE A 142 -17.04 3.81 28.96
CA PHE A 142 -16.39 3.41 27.72
C PHE A 142 -16.09 4.60 26.81
N THR A 143 -14.90 4.61 26.25
CA THR A 143 -14.43 5.64 25.33
C THR A 143 -14.26 5.07 23.91
N ALA A 144 -13.91 5.91 22.96
CA ALA A 144 -13.55 5.45 21.60
C ALA A 144 -12.34 4.48 21.57
N LYS A 145 -11.63 4.34 22.69
CA LYS A 145 -10.50 3.40 22.85
C LYS A 145 -10.93 2.04 23.38
N THR A 146 -12.14 1.90 23.94
CA THR A 146 -12.65 0.65 24.51
C THR A 146 -13.40 -0.13 23.44
N ASN A 147 -12.96 -1.34 23.15
CA ASN A 147 -13.60 -2.28 22.23
C ASN A 147 -14.27 -3.38 23.07
N CYS A 148 -15.57 -3.54 22.93
CA CYS A 148 -16.35 -4.46 23.73
C CYS A 148 -17.04 -5.51 22.85
N LEU A 149 -16.90 -6.78 23.24
CA LEU A 149 -17.70 -7.90 22.74
C LEU A 149 -18.74 -8.24 23.82
N ILE A 150 -20.02 -8.36 23.44
CA ILE A 150 -21.10 -8.72 24.37
C ILE A 150 -21.69 -10.07 23.99
N SER A 151 -21.96 -10.91 25.00
CA SER A 151 -22.66 -12.18 24.84
C SER A 151 -23.28 -12.62 26.17
N ILE A 152 -23.87 -13.83 26.19
CA ILE A 152 -24.39 -14.45 27.38
C ILE A 152 -23.40 -15.52 27.92
N LYS A 153 -23.40 -15.71 29.23
CA LYS A 153 -22.80 -16.87 29.93
C LYS A 153 -23.91 -17.61 30.68
N ILE A 154 -23.99 -18.89 30.46
CA ILE A 154 -25.04 -19.72 31.07
C ILE A 154 -24.35 -20.73 32.00
N ASP A 155 -24.76 -20.76 33.25
CA ASP A 155 -24.17 -21.65 34.30
C ASP A 155 -22.63 -21.57 34.29
N GLY A 156 -22.08 -20.36 34.19
CA GLY A 156 -20.65 -20.06 34.16
C GLY A 156 -19.92 -20.38 32.85
N LYS A 157 -20.58 -21.00 31.87
CA LYS A 157 -20.01 -21.39 30.58
C LYS A 157 -20.32 -20.35 29.47
N TYR A 158 -19.38 -20.19 28.56
CA TYR A 158 -19.59 -19.39 27.35
C TYR A 158 -20.45 -20.16 26.33
N ILE A 159 -21.09 -19.43 25.40
CA ILE A 159 -21.96 -20.06 24.40
C ILE A 159 -21.23 -21.09 23.52
N GLY A 160 -19.95 -20.90 23.23
CA GLY A 160 -19.13 -21.84 22.45
C GLY A 160 -18.82 -23.16 23.18
N GLU A 161 -19.15 -23.28 24.47
CA GLU A 161 -19.01 -24.51 25.24
C GLU A 161 -20.29 -25.38 25.20
N TYR A 162 -21.36 -24.88 24.55
CA TYR A 162 -22.61 -25.62 24.34
C TYR A 162 -22.71 -26.16 22.89
N SER A 163 -23.07 -27.43 22.75
CA SER A 163 -23.28 -28.04 21.42
C SER A 163 -24.39 -27.36 20.63
N LEU A 164 -25.45 -26.90 21.29
CA LEU A 164 -26.55 -26.17 20.70
C LEU A 164 -26.11 -24.95 19.88
N PHE A 165 -25.34 -24.05 20.46
CA PHE A 165 -24.92 -22.83 19.74
C PHE A 165 -23.95 -23.14 18.61
N LYS A 166 -23.13 -24.20 18.74
CA LYS A 166 -22.26 -24.70 17.66
C LYS A 166 -23.08 -25.25 16.47
N LYS A 167 -24.07 -26.11 16.76
CA LYS A 167 -25.01 -26.64 15.74
C LYS A 167 -25.76 -25.51 15.06
N MET A 168 -26.25 -24.51 15.82
CA MET A 168 -26.96 -23.37 15.28
C MET A 168 -26.10 -22.49 14.39
N LEU A 169 -24.83 -22.26 14.75
CA LEU A 169 -23.89 -21.52 13.89
C LEU A 169 -23.73 -22.18 12.53
N LEU A 170 -23.44 -23.49 12.50
CA LEU A 170 -23.31 -24.28 11.27
C LEU A 170 -24.57 -24.19 10.42
N ARG A 171 -25.74 -24.36 11.04
CA ARG A 171 -27.03 -24.30 10.35
C ARG A 171 -27.32 -22.94 9.77
N LEU A 172 -27.23 -21.85 10.54
CA LEU A 172 -27.53 -20.50 10.07
C LEU A 172 -26.58 -20.02 8.99
N VAL A 173 -25.32 -20.49 9.00
CA VAL A 173 -24.37 -20.23 7.90
C VAL A 173 -24.81 -20.97 6.64
N ASN A 174 -25.18 -22.24 6.75
CA ASN A 174 -25.68 -23.02 5.60
C ASN A 174 -26.98 -22.44 5.02
N GLU A 175 -27.96 -22.10 5.86
CA GLU A 175 -29.21 -21.46 5.41
C GLU A 175 -28.98 -20.19 4.62
N LYS A 176 -28.02 -19.35 5.05
CA LYS A 176 -27.67 -18.14 4.31
C LYS A 176 -27.11 -18.44 2.92
N PHE A 177 -26.28 -19.46 2.80
CA PHE A 177 -25.74 -19.88 1.50
C PHE A 177 -26.81 -20.53 0.62
N ASP A 178 -27.76 -21.25 1.20
CA ASP A 178 -28.80 -21.98 0.48
C ASP A 178 -29.81 -21.08 -0.24
N THR A 179 -30.01 -19.84 0.17
CA THR A 179 -30.95 -18.90 -0.44
C THR A 179 -30.69 -18.67 -1.93
N ILE A 180 -29.44 -18.76 -2.38
CA ILE A 180 -29.06 -18.61 -3.78
C ILE A 180 -28.10 -19.75 -4.14
N SER A 181 -28.65 -20.91 -4.32
CA SER A 181 -27.89 -22.11 -4.67
C SER A 181 -28.50 -22.83 -5.87
N THR A 182 -27.69 -23.65 -6.51
CA THR A 182 -28.13 -24.55 -7.57
C THR A 182 -27.35 -25.85 -7.52
N SER A 183 -27.90 -26.91 -8.16
CA SER A 183 -27.30 -28.25 -8.12
C SER A 183 -26.56 -28.58 -9.43
N ASN A 184 -25.58 -29.48 -9.32
CA ASN A 184 -24.84 -30.06 -10.44
C ASN A 184 -24.23 -29.03 -11.39
N GLN A 185 -23.57 -28.01 -10.83
CA GLN A 185 -22.89 -26.98 -11.58
C GLN A 185 -21.37 -26.92 -11.23
N THR A 186 -20.63 -26.33 -12.15
CA THR A 186 -19.16 -26.18 -11.99
C THR A 186 -18.84 -25.06 -11.02
N CYS A 187 -18.00 -25.36 -10.02
CA CYS A 187 -17.44 -24.34 -9.12
C CYS A 187 -16.39 -23.50 -9.85
N SER A 188 -16.49 -22.17 -9.78
CA SER A 188 -15.57 -21.24 -10.45
C SER A 188 -14.13 -21.26 -9.93
N ILE A 189 -13.89 -21.83 -8.76
CA ILE A 189 -12.55 -21.89 -8.15
C ILE A 189 -11.88 -23.25 -8.37
N CYS A 190 -12.53 -24.37 -8.04
CA CYS A 190 -11.91 -25.68 -8.22
C CYS A 190 -12.14 -26.31 -9.60
N GLY A 191 -13.01 -25.72 -10.43
CA GLY A 191 -13.33 -26.24 -11.77
C GLY A 191 -14.12 -27.54 -11.79
N ASN A 192 -14.47 -28.11 -10.63
CA ASN A 192 -15.18 -29.39 -10.53
C ASN A 192 -16.71 -29.18 -10.53
N ILE A 193 -17.42 -30.15 -11.13
CA ILE A 193 -18.88 -30.24 -10.98
C ILE A 193 -19.18 -30.67 -9.55
N ARG A 194 -20.04 -29.93 -8.86
CA ARG A 194 -20.41 -30.16 -7.47
C ARG A 194 -21.91 -30.35 -7.35
N GLU A 195 -22.30 -31.21 -6.42
CA GLU A 195 -23.73 -31.46 -6.13
C GLU A 195 -24.46 -30.15 -5.82
N LYS A 196 -23.80 -29.21 -5.09
CA LYS A 196 -24.35 -27.91 -4.76
C LYS A 196 -23.30 -26.81 -4.90
N VAL A 197 -23.68 -25.69 -5.56
CA VAL A 197 -22.88 -24.46 -5.63
C VAL A 197 -23.74 -23.25 -5.21
N TYR A 198 -23.08 -22.24 -4.68
CA TYR A 198 -23.70 -21.08 -4.03
C TYR A 198 -23.30 -19.79 -4.73
N GLY A 199 -24.26 -18.92 -4.98
CA GLY A 199 -24.04 -17.64 -5.67
C GLY A 199 -23.78 -16.46 -4.76
N ASN A 200 -24.06 -16.59 -3.45
CA ASN A 200 -23.92 -15.50 -2.47
C ASN A 200 -22.94 -15.85 -1.36
N ALA A 201 -21.82 -16.42 -1.72
CA ALA A 201 -20.87 -16.97 -0.77
C ALA A 201 -19.51 -16.24 -0.77
N SER A 202 -19.51 -14.95 -1.05
CA SER A 202 -18.27 -14.17 -1.06
C SER A 202 -17.78 -13.82 0.34
N SER A 203 -16.59 -14.26 0.66
CA SER A 203 -15.87 -13.85 1.88
C SER A 203 -15.40 -12.40 1.84
N TYR A 204 -15.42 -11.78 0.67
CA TYR A 204 -14.97 -10.40 0.45
C TYR A 204 -16.15 -9.47 0.15
N ALA A 205 -16.19 -8.32 0.80
CA ALA A 205 -17.25 -7.32 0.64
C ALA A 205 -17.10 -6.43 -0.61
N PHE A 206 -16.12 -6.68 -1.47
CA PHE A 206 -16.05 -6.07 -2.79
C PHE A 206 -16.92 -6.80 -3.84
N TYR A 207 -17.32 -8.04 -3.59
CA TYR A 207 -18.29 -8.76 -4.39
C TYR A 207 -19.67 -8.66 -3.73
N THR A 208 -20.67 -8.27 -4.49
CA THR A 208 -22.05 -8.12 -4.00
C THR A 208 -23.04 -8.46 -5.09
N ILE A 209 -24.18 -9.01 -4.71
CA ILE A 209 -25.31 -9.35 -5.60
C ILE A 209 -26.50 -8.39 -5.43
N ASP A 210 -26.40 -7.41 -4.52
CA ASP A 210 -27.47 -6.47 -4.18
C ASP A 210 -27.56 -5.27 -5.14
N LYS A 211 -26.67 -5.19 -6.13
CA LYS A 211 -26.64 -4.09 -7.10
C LYS A 211 -26.96 -4.59 -8.50
N PRO A 212 -27.89 -3.95 -9.21
CA PRO A 212 -28.38 -4.42 -10.52
C PRO A 212 -27.26 -4.73 -11.52
N GLY A 213 -26.23 -4.00 -11.66
CA GLY A 213 -25.16 -4.24 -12.63
C GLY A 213 -24.29 -5.49 -12.39
N PHE A 214 -24.47 -6.20 -11.28
CA PHE A 214 -23.63 -7.35 -10.89
C PHE A 214 -24.34 -8.70 -11.00
N ILE A 215 -25.61 -8.75 -11.44
CA ILE A 215 -26.36 -10.00 -11.55
C ILE A 215 -26.50 -10.38 -13.02
N VAL A 216 -26.01 -11.57 -13.37
CA VAL A 216 -26.20 -12.18 -14.68
C VAL A 216 -27.64 -12.73 -14.78
N GLY A 217 -28.31 -12.50 -15.90
CA GLY A 217 -29.65 -13.06 -16.15
C GLY A 217 -30.80 -12.08 -15.87
N GLY A 218 -30.60 -10.79 -16.04
CA GLY A 218 -31.66 -9.78 -16.03
C GLY A 218 -32.09 -9.32 -14.64
N PHE A 219 -31.18 -9.27 -13.69
CA PHE A 219 -31.37 -8.78 -12.31
C PHE A 219 -32.22 -9.72 -11.42
N GLU A 220 -32.39 -10.95 -11.80
CA GLU A 220 -33.04 -11.97 -10.97
C GLU A 220 -32.04 -12.49 -9.93
N GLU A 221 -32.28 -12.22 -8.64
CA GLU A 221 -31.39 -12.61 -7.55
C GLU A 221 -31.16 -14.13 -7.52
N GLN A 222 -32.15 -14.93 -7.83
CA GLN A 222 -32.07 -16.38 -7.90
C GLN A 222 -31.07 -16.89 -8.96
N LEU A 223 -30.79 -16.09 -10.00
CA LEU A 223 -29.82 -16.40 -11.05
C LEU A 223 -28.42 -15.90 -10.76
N SER A 224 -28.20 -15.21 -9.63
CA SER A 224 -26.89 -14.63 -9.28
C SER A 224 -25.79 -15.67 -9.06
N TRP A 225 -26.15 -16.94 -8.84
CA TRP A 225 -25.17 -18.02 -8.81
C TRP A 225 -24.37 -18.13 -10.12
N ARG A 226 -24.93 -17.68 -11.25
CA ARG A 226 -24.24 -17.67 -12.55
C ARG A 226 -23.07 -16.70 -12.61
N ASN A 227 -23.00 -15.73 -11.72
CA ASN A 227 -21.90 -14.78 -11.69
C ASN A 227 -20.59 -15.44 -11.23
N PHE A 228 -20.64 -16.12 -10.09
CA PHE A 228 -19.46 -16.71 -9.46
C PHE A 228 -19.86 -17.85 -8.52
N PRO A 229 -20.25 -19.02 -9.06
CA PRO A 229 -20.67 -20.17 -8.26
C PRO A 229 -19.50 -20.79 -7.51
N LEU A 230 -19.67 -21.01 -6.22
CA LEU A 230 -18.67 -21.61 -5.34
C LEU A 230 -19.24 -22.83 -4.61
N CYS A 231 -18.44 -23.89 -4.47
CA CYS A 231 -18.79 -24.99 -3.56
C CYS A 231 -18.43 -24.66 -2.11
N SER A 232 -19.04 -25.34 -1.14
CA SER A 232 -18.83 -25.13 0.30
C SER A 232 -17.37 -25.24 0.72
N GLU A 233 -16.63 -26.20 0.21
CA GLU A 233 -15.21 -26.40 0.48
C GLU A 233 -14.35 -25.19 0.06
N CYS A 234 -14.58 -24.69 -1.17
CA CYS A 234 -13.88 -23.50 -1.66
C CYS A 234 -14.23 -22.24 -0.87
N ILE A 235 -15.49 -22.09 -0.42
CA ILE A 235 -15.90 -20.97 0.43
C ILE A 235 -15.15 -20.98 1.75
N LEU A 236 -15.12 -22.12 2.44
CA LEU A 236 -14.42 -22.28 3.70
C LEU A 236 -12.92 -22.05 3.56
N ALA A 237 -12.30 -22.59 2.51
CA ALA A 237 -10.89 -22.39 2.23
C ALA A 237 -10.55 -20.91 1.95
N ILE A 238 -11.38 -20.21 1.15
CA ILE A 238 -11.20 -18.77 0.90
C ILE A 238 -11.37 -17.96 2.21
N GLU A 239 -12.33 -18.29 3.05
CA GLU A 239 -12.52 -17.63 4.34
C GLU A 239 -11.30 -17.80 5.24
N GLU A 240 -10.77 -19.01 5.33
CA GLU A 240 -9.58 -19.28 6.13
C GLU A 240 -8.34 -18.59 5.55
N GLY A 241 -8.15 -18.64 4.21
CA GLY A 241 -7.07 -17.91 3.54
C GLY A 241 -7.15 -16.40 3.79
N LYS A 242 -8.35 -15.82 3.74
CA LYS A 242 -8.56 -14.41 4.10
C LYS A 242 -8.17 -14.11 5.55
N LYS A 243 -8.55 -14.97 6.50
CA LYS A 243 -8.15 -14.82 7.91
C LYS A 243 -6.64 -14.87 8.06
N TYR A 244 -6.01 -15.85 7.42
CA TYR A 244 -4.55 -15.99 7.44
C TYR A 244 -3.84 -14.73 6.91
N LEU A 245 -4.29 -14.20 5.77
CA LEU A 245 -3.78 -12.95 5.20
C LEU A 245 -3.96 -11.77 6.15
N GLN A 246 -5.13 -11.63 6.79
CA GLN A 246 -5.41 -10.54 7.71
C GLN A 246 -4.54 -10.59 8.97
N GLN A 247 -4.21 -11.78 9.44
CA GLN A 247 -3.43 -11.99 10.66
C GLN A 247 -1.92 -11.90 10.42
N ASN A 248 -1.44 -12.38 9.27
CA ASN A 248 -0.02 -12.63 9.04
C ASN A 248 0.58 -11.81 7.88
N LEU A 249 -0.19 -11.52 6.83
CA LEU A 249 0.33 -10.97 5.56
C LEU A 249 -0.36 -9.67 5.15
N MET A 250 -0.84 -8.89 6.12
CA MET A 250 -1.39 -7.56 5.90
C MET A 250 -0.37 -6.49 6.33
N PHE A 251 -0.05 -5.60 5.41
CA PHE A 251 0.99 -4.59 5.57
C PHE A 251 0.49 -3.19 5.21
N ASN A 252 1.24 -2.17 5.65
CA ASN A 252 1.00 -0.77 5.31
C ASN A 252 2.03 -0.28 4.29
N PHE A 253 1.57 0.46 3.29
CA PHE A 253 2.39 1.05 2.25
C PHE A 253 2.00 2.52 2.05
N TYR A 254 2.75 3.43 2.67
CA TYR A 254 2.54 4.89 2.57
C TYR A 254 1.09 5.35 2.77
N GLY A 255 0.47 4.84 3.85
CA GLY A 255 -0.92 5.15 4.22
C GLY A 255 -1.99 4.33 3.52
N LEU A 256 -1.61 3.34 2.71
CA LEU A 256 -2.49 2.38 2.08
C LEU A 256 -2.25 0.98 2.67
N GLN A 257 -3.30 0.22 2.89
CA GLN A 257 -3.19 -1.17 3.33
C GLN A 257 -3.20 -2.11 2.13
N TYR A 258 -2.38 -3.16 2.18
CA TYR A 258 -2.39 -4.22 1.18
C TYR A 258 -2.18 -5.59 1.82
N PHE A 259 -2.64 -6.62 1.12
CA PHE A 259 -2.34 -8.01 1.42
C PHE A 259 -1.24 -8.49 0.47
N LEU A 260 -0.22 -9.13 1.02
CA LEU A 260 0.78 -9.86 0.27
C LEU A 260 0.32 -11.31 0.12
N ILE A 261 0.05 -11.74 -1.12
CA ILE A 261 -0.48 -13.05 -1.43
C ILE A 261 0.61 -13.85 -2.17
N PRO A 262 1.32 -14.77 -1.48
CA PRO A 262 2.30 -15.64 -2.11
C PRO A 262 1.61 -16.74 -2.90
N ARG A 263 2.01 -16.93 -4.16
CA ARG A 263 1.54 -18.01 -5.04
C ARG A 263 2.69 -18.96 -5.34
N PHE A 264 2.52 -20.21 -4.94
CA PHE A 264 3.45 -21.28 -5.22
C PHE A 264 3.06 -21.95 -6.55
N LEU A 265 3.84 -21.72 -7.59
CA LEU A 265 3.58 -22.27 -8.92
C LEU A 265 3.96 -23.75 -8.99
N LEU A 266 5.04 -24.11 -8.31
CA LEU A 266 5.52 -25.47 -8.13
C LEU A 266 5.98 -25.63 -6.68
N GLY A 267 5.95 -26.84 -6.12
CA GLY A 267 6.58 -27.03 -4.83
C GLY A 267 5.96 -28.01 -3.86
N LYS A 268 6.79 -28.48 -2.93
CA LYS A 268 6.39 -29.37 -1.83
C LYS A 268 5.82 -28.55 -0.67
N ASN A 269 4.97 -29.19 0.14
CA ASN A 269 4.36 -28.55 1.31
C ASN A 269 5.39 -27.99 2.31
N PHE A 270 6.56 -28.62 2.43
CA PHE A 270 7.65 -28.15 3.29
C PHE A 270 8.15 -26.75 2.90
N VAL A 271 8.41 -26.53 1.60
CA VAL A 271 8.85 -25.21 1.08
C VAL A 271 7.79 -24.13 1.32
N LYS A 272 6.50 -24.48 1.17
CA LYS A 272 5.41 -23.56 1.48
C LYS A 272 5.43 -23.13 2.94
N SER A 273 5.61 -24.09 3.86
CA SER A 273 5.63 -23.83 5.29
C SER A 273 6.79 -22.93 5.70
N GLU A 274 8.02 -23.21 5.24
CA GLU A 274 9.20 -22.38 5.53
C GLU A 274 9.06 -20.96 4.96
N THR A 275 8.62 -20.82 3.71
CA THR A 275 8.39 -19.51 3.09
C THR A 275 7.36 -18.69 3.86
N LEU A 276 6.24 -19.29 4.24
CA LEU A 276 5.18 -18.61 4.99
C LEU A 276 5.63 -18.22 6.39
N GLN A 277 6.46 -19.02 7.05
CA GLN A 277 7.07 -18.68 8.34
C GLN A 277 8.05 -17.50 8.21
N ALA A 278 8.89 -17.47 7.18
CA ALA A 278 9.77 -16.35 6.91
C ALA A 278 9.01 -15.03 6.68
N LEU A 279 7.88 -15.09 5.96
CA LEU A 279 7.02 -13.93 5.72
C LEU A 279 6.26 -13.45 6.97
N LYS A 280 5.86 -14.35 7.89
CA LYS A 280 5.18 -14.02 9.16
C LYS A 280 6.01 -13.09 10.06
N GLY A 281 7.34 -13.22 10.06
CA GLY A 281 8.25 -12.43 10.89
C GLY A 281 8.28 -10.93 10.58
N ASN A 282 7.76 -10.52 9.43
CA ASN A 282 7.90 -9.16 8.90
C ASN A 282 6.56 -8.42 8.83
N ARG A 283 5.95 -8.15 9.99
CA ARG A 283 4.61 -7.49 10.10
C ARG A 283 4.53 -6.05 9.54
N THR A 284 5.66 -5.41 9.28
CA THR A 284 5.69 -4.04 8.76
C THR A 284 6.72 -3.95 7.66
N ILE A 285 6.32 -4.24 6.43
CA ILE A 285 7.14 -3.88 5.26
C ILE A 285 6.89 -2.39 4.98
N SER A 286 7.44 -1.54 5.81
CA SER A 286 7.76 -0.17 5.45
C SER A 286 9.07 -0.25 4.68
N LEU A 287 9.12 0.29 3.48
CA LEU A 287 10.33 0.31 2.67
C LEU A 287 11.34 1.37 3.19
N SER A 288 11.46 1.47 4.53
CA SER A 288 12.54 2.20 5.21
C SER A 288 13.87 1.44 5.06
N ASN A 289 14.99 2.10 5.28
CA ASN A 289 16.30 1.48 5.08
C ASN A 289 16.59 0.27 5.98
N ILE A 290 16.06 0.27 7.20
CA ILE A 290 16.27 -0.85 8.13
C ILE A 290 15.43 -2.06 7.70
N GLU A 291 14.20 -1.82 7.29
CA GLU A 291 13.28 -2.86 6.84
C GLU A 291 13.62 -3.38 5.44
N ARG A 292 14.24 -2.54 4.60
CA ARG A 292 14.81 -2.96 3.31
C ARG A 292 15.83 -4.09 3.48
N LYS A 293 16.75 -3.99 4.47
CA LYS A 293 17.72 -5.05 4.74
C LYS A 293 17.03 -6.34 5.17
N LYS A 294 16.02 -6.26 6.05
CA LYS A 294 15.25 -7.43 6.48
C LYS A 294 14.51 -8.08 5.32
N PHE A 295 13.86 -7.25 4.48
CA PHE A 295 13.13 -7.77 3.32
C PHE A 295 14.06 -8.41 2.28
N LEU A 296 15.24 -7.82 2.03
CA LEU A 296 16.25 -8.40 1.14
C LEU A 296 16.79 -9.73 1.67
N ILE A 297 17.04 -9.82 2.97
CA ILE A 297 17.46 -11.07 3.60
C ILE A 297 16.36 -12.13 3.41
N THR A 298 15.11 -11.79 3.70
CA THR A 298 13.98 -12.72 3.54
C THR A 298 13.79 -13.16 2.10
N GLU A 299 13.99 -12.27 1.12
CA GLU A 299 13.93 -12.61 -0.31
C GLU A 299 15.08 -13.54 -0.71
N ASP A 300 16.30 -13.26 -0.27
CA ASP A 300 17.47 -14.10 -0.54
C ASP A 300 17.32 -15.46 0.16
N ASP A 301 16.86 -15.52 1.41
CA ASP A 301 16.57 -16.77 2.11
C ASP A 301 15.51 -17.61 1.38
N ILE A 302 14.44 -16.98 0.90
CA ILE A 302 13.40 -17.64 0.10
C ILE A 302 14.00 -18.18 -1.21
N LEU A 303 14.80 -17.37 -1.90
CA LEU A 303 15.42 -17.78 -3.16
C LEU A 303 16.37 -18.97 -2.95
N ASP A 304 17.17 -18.97 -1.88
CA ASP A 304 18.06 -20.07 -1.55
C ASP A 304 17.29 -21.38 -1.28
N VAL A 305 16.18 -21.30 -0.55
CA VAL A 305 15.29 -22.46 -0.33
C VAL A 305 14.69 -22.95 -1.64
N LEU A 306 14.19 -22.03 -2.49
CA LEU A 306 13.52 -22.37 -3.74
C LEU A 306 14.48 -22.91 -4.81
N VAL A 307 15.70 -22.40 -4.88
CA VAL A 307 16.74 -22.86 -5.83
C VAL A 307 17.08 -24.33 -5.59
N ASN A 308 17.17 -24.73 -4.31
CA ASN A 308 17.48 -26.12 -3.96
C ASN A 308 16.36 -27.11 -4.32
N GLU A 309 15.10 -26.64 -4.38
CA GLU A 309 13.91 -27.47 -4.67
C GLU A 309 13.37 -27.32 -6.10
N ASN A 310 13.97 -26.48 -6.95
CA ASN A 310 13.47 -26.11 -8.29
C ASN A 310 12.03 -25.53 -8.28
N ASP A 311 11.63 -24.87 -7.20
CA ASP A 311 10.29 -24.28 -7.04
C ASP A 311 10.24 -22.87 -7.59
N VAL A 312 9.03 -22.44 -8.01
CA VAL A 312 8.76 -21.09 -8.48
C VAL A 312 7.71 -20.43 -7.59
N LEU A 313 8.02 -19.24 -7.11
CA LEU A 313 7.15 -18.39 -6.27
C LEU A 313 6.92 -17.06 -6.96
N ASN A 314 5.71 -16.54 -6.93
CA ASN A 314 5.41 -15.14 -7.21
C ASN A 314 4.51 -14.53 -6.13
N PHE A 315 4.40 -13.21 -6.15
CA PHE A 315 3.58 -12.45 -5.21
C PHE A 315 2.50 -11.68 -5.93
N SER A 316 1.32 -11.60 -5.31
CA SER A 316 0.30 -10.61 -5.66
C SER A 316 0.11 -9.63 -4.51
N PHE A 317 -0.06 -8.34 -4.85
CA PHE A 317 -0.32 -7.26 -3.90
C PHE A 317 -1.77 -6.80 -4.08
N LEU A 318 -2.61 -7.02 -3.09
CA LEU A 318 -4.01 -6.61 -3.12
C LEU A 318 -4.22 -5.39 -2.22
N PHE A 319 -4.34 -4.21 -2.82
CA PHE A 319 -4.65 -2.97 -2.11
C PHE A 319 -6.16 -2.83 -1.93
N LEU A 320 -6.59 -2.83 -0.67
CA LEU A 320 -8.01 -2.70 -0.30
C LEU A 320 -8.25 -1.47 0.57
N ARG A 321 -9.39 -0.82 0.35
CA ARG A 321 -9.93 0.20 1.26
C ARG A 321 -11.24 -0.29 1.86
N LYS A 322 -11.31 -0.37 3.18
CA LYS A 322 -12.55 -0.62 3.91
C LYS A 322 -13.34 0.69 4.06
N SER A 323 -14.64 0.66 3.74
CA SER A 323 -15.55 1.78 3.93
C SER A 323 -16.85 1.24 4.51
N GLN A 324 -17.05 1.43 5.81
CA GLN A 324 -18.18 0.85 6.57
C GLN A 324 -18.29 -0.68 6.37
N SER A 325 -19.32 -1.15 5.69
CA SER A 325 -19.54 -2.58 5.38
C SER A 325 -18.94 -3.04 4.05
N ALA A 326 -18.43 -2.12 3.22
CA ALA A 326 -17.89 -2.43 1.88
C ALA A 326 -16.36 -2.47 1.89
N GLU A 327 -15.80 -3.31 1.03
CA GLU A 327 -14.38 -3.33 0.67
C GLU A 327 -14.27 -2.86 -0.79
N ARG A 328 -13.34 -1.94 -1.05
CA ARG A 328 -13.06 -1.47 -2.41
C ARG A 328 -11.65 -1.88 -2.81
N ILE A 329 -11.52 -2.57 -3.92
CA ILE A 329 -10.23 -2.82 -4.54
C ILE A 329 -9.70 -1.50 -5.10
N LEU A 330 -8.51 -1.10 -4.67
CA LEU A 330 -7.80 0.06 -5.16
C LEU A 330 -6.85 -0.32 -6.28
N LEU A 331 -6.16 -1.45 -6.13
CA LEU A 331 -5.22 -2.00 -7.08
C LEU A 331 -4.97 -3.49 -6.78
N VAL A 332 -4.79 -4.28 -7.82
CA VAL A 332 -4.22 -5.63 -7.75
C VAL A 332 -2.97 -5.64 -8.63
N ILE A 333 -1.84 -5.99 -8.05
CA ILE A 333 -0.59 -6.24 -8.79
C ILE A 333 -0.34 -7.73 -8.71
N GLU A 334 -0.34 -8.42 -9.84
CA GLU A 334 -0.13 -9.87 -9.90
C GLU A 334 1.23 -10.21 -10.51
N ASP A 335 1.70 -11.42 -10.28
CA ASP A 335 2.89 -12.02 -10.87
C ASP A 335 4.20 -11.25 -10.63
N VAL A 336 4.38 -10.74 -9.41
CA VAL A 336 5.63 -10.10 -8.99
C VAL A 336 6.60 -11.16 -8.49
N PHE A 337 7.67 -11.42 -9.25
CA PHE A 337 8.72 -12.37 -8.88
C PHE A 337 9.73 -11.78 -7.89
N PRO A 338 10.36 -12.58 -7.02
CA PRO A 338 11.45 -12.18 -6.14
C PRO A 338 12.56 -11.42 -6.87
N SER A 339 12.95 -11.87 -8.06
CA SER A 339 13.93 -11.19 -8.90
C SER A 339 13.57 -9.75 -9.28
N ARG A 340 12.27 -9.44 -9.42
CA ARG A 340 11.80 -8.07 -9.65
C ARG A 340 11.97 -7.21 -8.41
N LEU A 341 11.65 -7.74 -7.24
CA LEU A 341 11.87 -7.05 -5.95
C LEU A 341 13.34 -6.74 -5.75
N LYS A 342 14.24 -7.70 -6.04
CA LYS A 342 15.69 -7.51 -5.99
C LYS A 342 16.15 -6.33 -6.87
N ARG A 343 15.69 -6.29 -8.12
CA ARG A 343 15.99 -5.16 -9.04
C ARG A 343 15.50 -3.82 -8.49
N ILE A 344 14.32 -3.78 -7.85
CA ILE A 344 13.79 -2.57 -7.22
C ILE A 344 14.72 -2.10 -6.11
N PHE A 345 15.18 -2.99 -5.24
CA PHE A 345 16.10 -2.65 -4.14
C PHE A 345 17.49 -2.26 -4.65
N GLU A 346 18.01 -2.93 -5.67
CA GLU A 346 19.28 -2.54 -6.32
C GLU A 346 19.19 -1.14 -6.93
N ALA A 347 18.09 -0.84 -7.62
CA ALA A 347 17.86 0.50 -8.18
C ALA A 347 17.79 1.57 -7.09
N LYS A 348 17.10 1.30 -5.97
CA LYS A 348 17.09 2.20 -4.79
C LYS A 348 18.48 2.43 -4.23
N LYS A 349 19.27 1.36 -4.05
CA LYS A 349 20.65 1.46 -3.54
C LYS A 349 21.53 2.30 -4.46
N ARG A 350 21.37 2.18 -5.79
CA ARG A 350 22.12 3.01 -6.75
C ARG A 350 21.76 4.48 -6.64
N VAL A 351 20.48 4.80 -6.43
CA VAL A 351 20.04 6.19 -6.18
C VAL A 351 20.65 6.72 -4.89
N ASP A 352 20.64 5.93 -3.80
CA ASP A 352 21.25 6.32 -2.52
C ASP A 352 22.75 6.66 -2.70
N GLN A 353 23.49 5.79 -3.38
CA GLN A 353 24.93 6.01 -3.65
C GLN A 353 25.21 7.24 -4.51
N LEU A 354 24.30 7.58 -5.43
CA LEU A 354 24.44 8.74 -6.30
C LEU A 354 24.26 10.07 -5.55
N PHE A 355 23.46 10.07 -4.47
CA PHE A 355 23.09 11.25 -3.69
C PHE A 355 23.59 11.20 -2.23
N ASP A 356 24.77 10.63 -1.98
CA ASP A 356 25.42 10.59 -0.67
C ASP A 356 24.53 9.95 0.41
N ASP A 357 23.98 8.77 0.13
CA ASP A 357 23.16 7.96 1.03
C ASP A 357 21.85 8.63 1.50
N GLU A 358 21.15 9.32 0.60
CA GLU A 358 19.90 10.07 0.85
C GLU A 358 18.76 9.23 1.41
N ASN A 359 18.88 7.91 1.52
CA ASN A 359 17.81 6.99 1.95
C ASN A 359 16.56 7.06 1.06
N TYR A 360 16.74 6.92 -0.24
CA TYR A 360 15.66 6.93 -1.20
C TYR A 360 14.60 5.85 -0.88
N ASN A 361 13.35 6.25 -0.87
CA ASN A 361 12.21 5.35 -0.65
C ASN A 361 10.96 5.86 -1.39
N PHE A 362 9.90 5.06 -1.41
CA PHE A 362 8.69 5.40 -2.16
C PHE A 362 7.94 6.64 -1.62
N SER A 363 8.30 7.20 -0.46
CA SER A 363 7.75 8.50 -0.03
C SER A 363 8.15 9.63 -0.97
N PHE A 364 9.31 9.51 -1.66
CA PHE A 364 9.75 10.47 -2.67
C PHE A 364 8.80 10.49 -3.87
N ILE A 365 8.25 9.33 -4.26
CA ILE A 365 7.21 9.22 -5.28
C ILE A 365 5.88 9.73 -4.71
N ARG A 366 5.50 9.24 -3.51
CA ARG A 366 4.22 9.57 -2.87
C ARG A 366 4.01 11.06 -2.69
N GLN A 367 5.06 11.82 -2.41
CA GLN A 367 5.02 13.27 -2.22
C GLN A 367 4.35 13.99 -3.41
N PHE A 368 4.67 13.62 -4.65
CA PHE A 368 4.13 14.27 -5.85
C PHE A 368 2.67 13.91 -6.14
N PHE A 369 2.16 12.87 -5.50
CA PHE A 369 0.77 12.39 -5.63
C PHE A 369 -0.04 12.54 -4.35
N GLY A 370 0.45 13.27 -3.36
CA GLY A 370 -0.26 13.60 -2.12
C GLY A 370 -1.26 14.76 -2.30
N LYS A 371 -2.01 15.04 -1.24
CA LYS A 371 -2.85 16.25 -1.17
C LYS A 371 -1.96 17.49 -1.14
N THR A 372 -2.28 18.44 -1.98
CA THR A 372 -1.50 19.68 -2.13
C THR A 372 -1.68 20.62 -0.94
N GLU A 373 -2.84 20.62 -0.29
CA GLU A 373 -3.17 21.41 0.88
C GLU A 373 -4.08 20.59 1.81
N PRO A 374 -3.70 20.38 3.09
CA PRO A 374 -4.47 19.55 4.01
C PRO A 374 -5.90 20.04 4.24
N GLU A 375 -6.12 21.36 4.13
CA GLU A 375 -7.39 22.03 4.44
C GLU A 375 -8.39 22.04 3.27
N LYS A 376 -7.93 21.88 2.03
CA LYS A 376 -8.82 21.79 0.87
C LYS A 376 -9.28 20.37 0.63
N LYS A 377 -10.58 20.18 0.34
CA LYS A 377 -11.18 18.91 -0.14
C LYS A 377 -10.71 18.56 -1.56
N ASN A 378 -9.40 18.63 -1.83
CA ASN A 378 -8.86 18.24 -3.12
C ASN A 378 -8.92 16.74 -3.28
N ALA A 379 -9.17 16.28 -4.51
CA ALA A 379 -9.21 14.88 -4.86
C ALA A 379 -7.91 14.17 -4.41
N ASP A 380 -8.06 13.02 -3.80
CA ASP A 380 -6.96 12.17 -3.43
C ASP A 380 -6.32 11.59 -4.70
N LEU A 381 -5.03 11.84 -4.90
CA LEU A 381 -4.27 11.37 -6.06
C LEU A 381 -3.73 9.93 -5.88
N ASN A 382 -4.29 9.17 -4.93
CA ASN A 382 -3.90 7.78 -4.67
C ASN A 382 -3.91 6.90 -5.92
N GLY A 383 -4.87 7.09 -6.83
CA GLY A 383 -4.96 6.33 -8.07
C GLY A 383 -3.71 6.51 -8.95
N TYR A 384 -3.22 7.73 -9.09
CA TYR A 384 -1.99 8.01 -9.85
C TYR A 384 -0.75 7.43 -9.17
N PHE A 385 -0.65 7.56 -7.85
CA PHE A 385 0.42 6.93 -7.08
C PHE A 385 0.43 5.41 -7.28
N LEU A 386 -0.74 4.77 -7.15
CA LEU A 386 -0.87 3.32 -7.32
C LEU A 386 -0.54 2.87 -8.75
N ASN A 387 -0.87 3.66 -9.78
CA ASN A 387 -0.49 3.36 -11.17
C ASN A 387 1.04 3.38 -11.34
N ILE A 388 1.74 4.33 -10.71
CA ILE A 388 3.22 4.33 -10.72
C ILE A 388 3.77 3.11 -9.98
N ILE A 389 3.19 2.75 -8.85
CA ILE A 389 3.60 1.56 -8.08
C ILE A 389 3.36 0.28 -8.89
N ASP A 390 2.21 0.15 -9.57
CA ASP A 390 1.97 -0.96 -10.50
C ASP A 390 3.09 -1.05 -11.56
N SER A 391 3.43 0.08 -12.19
CA SER A 391 4.51 0.13 -13.18
C SER A 391 5.87 -0.26 -12.60
N VAL A 392 6.17 0.16 -11.37
CA VAL A 392 7.41 -0.22 -10.67
C VAL A 392 7.47 -1.72 -10.43
N PHE A 393 6.39 -2.35 -9.97
CA PHE A 393 6.38 -3.77 -9.64
C PHE A 393 6.25 -4.68 -10.87
N THR A 394 5.57 -4.24 -11.93
CA THR A 394 5.30 -5.05 -13.15
C THR A 394 6.18 -4.70 -14.34
N ALA A 395 7.15 -3.77 -14.18
CA ALA A 395 8.02 -3.30 -15.27
C ALA A 395 7.28 -2.63 -16.44
N LYS A 396 6.11 -2.04 -16.23
CA LYS A 396 5.37 -1.29 -17.25
C LYS A 396 6.01 0.08 -17.47
N LEU A 397 6.01 0.54 -18.71
CA LEU A 397 6.53 1.85 -19.05
C LEU A 397 5.67 2.97 -18.46
N ILE A 398 6.34 4.00 -17.95
CA ILE A 398 5.73 5.23 -17.44
C ILE A 398 5.92 6.34 -18.47
N ASN A 399 4.86 7.08 -18.75
CA ASN A 399 4.95 8.24 -19.63
C ASN A 399 5.74 9.38 -18.97
N LYS A 400 6.87 9.79 -19.56
CA LYS A 400 7.73 10.85 -19.05
C LYS A 400 7.04 12.21 -18.93
N THR A 401 6.17 12.57 -19.90
CA THR A 401 5.42 13.84 -19.89
C THR A 401 4.48 13.92 -18.71
N PHE A 402 3.84 12.78 -18.35
CA PHE A 402 3.03 12.67 -17.15
C PHE A 402 3.86 12.96 -15.89
N LEU A 403 5.06 12.35 -15.77
CA LEU A 403 5.94 12.57 -14.62
C LEU A 403 6.39 14.04 -14.51
N TYR A 404 6.89 14.64 -15.58
CA TYR A 404 7.32 16.05 -15.56
C TYR A 404 6.21 16.99 -15.16
N ARG A 405 4.97 16.75 -15.62
CA ARG A 405 3.81 17.55 -15.23
C ARG A 405 3.55 17.52 -13.71
N PHE A 406 3.63 16.35 -13.09
CA PHE A 406 3.44 16.22 -11.63
C PHE A 406 4.63 16.77 -10.85
N PHE A 407 5.87 16.52 -11.30
CA PHE A 407 7.06 17.07 -10.67
C PHE A 407 7.05 18.59 -10.70
N MET A 408 6.83 19.17 -11.88
CA MET A 408 6.83 20.62 -12.05
C MET A 408 5.70 21.35 -11.35
N LYS A 409 4.58 20.69 -11.08
CA LYS A 409 3.52 21.25 -10.22
C LYS A 409 4.06 21.63 -8.85
N ASP A 410 4.79 20.73 -8.20
CA ASP A 410 5.31 20.92 -6.85
C ASP A 410 6.62 21.73 -6.83
N VAL A 411 7.49 21.53 -7.83
CA VAL A 411 8.71 22.34 -8.00
C VAL A 411 8.38 23.82 -8.20
N ARG A 412 7.41 24.15 -9.05
CA ARG A 412 6.96 25.55 -9.26
C ARG A 412 6.37 26.17 -8.01
N ARG A 413 5.58 25.40 -7.26
CA ARG A 413 5.00 25.88 -6.01
C ARG A 413 6.09 26.20 -4.99
N ALA A 414 7.08 25.33 -4.84
CA ALA A 414 8.20 25.52 -3.94
C ALA A 414 9.07 26.70 -4.39
N PHE A 415 9.31 26.86 -5.69
CA PHE A 415 10.05 27.98 -6.26
C PHE A 415 9.36 29.33 -6.00
N GLN A 416 8.03 29.41 -6.13
CA GLN A 416 7.28 30.63 -5.88
C GLN A 416 7.23 31.03 -4.40
N ARG A 417 7.28 30.04 -3.48
CA ARG A 417 7.25 30.29 -2.04
C ARG A 417 8.61 30.44 -1.40
N ASP A 418 9.67 30.24 -2.18
CA ASP A 418 11.08 30.14 -1.71
C ASP A 418 11.25 29.10 -0.57
N GLU A 419 10.42 28.04 -0.60
CA GLU A 419 10.38 26.99 0.41
C GLU A 419 10.78 25.64 -0.17
N TYR A 420 11.80 25.01 0.39
CA TYR A 420 12.19 23.62 0.07
C TYR A 420 12.42 23.31 -1.43
N PHE A 421 12.64 24.33 -2.26
CA PHE A 421 12.82 24.19 -3.70
C PHE A 421 13.89 23.17 -4.07
N SER A 422 15.07 23.26 -3.45
CA SER A 422 16.19 22.35 -3.70
C SER A 422 15.81 20.91 -3.32
N LEU A 423 15.18 20.70 -2.15
CA LEU A 423 14.77 19.39 -1.68
C LEU A 423 13.74 18.73 -2.59
N ILE A 424 12.71 19.49 -3.03
CA ILE A 424 11.66 18.97 -3.92
C ILE A 424 12.22 18.62 -5.29
N THR A 425 13.09 19.47 -5.83
CA THR A 425 13.76 19.23 -7.12
C THR A 425 14.67 17.98 -7.04
N LYS A 426 15.44 17.84 -5.96
CA LYS A 426 16.28 16.67 -5.70
C LYS A 426 15.45 15.39 -5.67
N LYS A 427 14.34 15.38 -4.94
CA LYS A 427 13.45 14.21 -4.88
C LYS A 427 12.84 13.86 -6.24
N ALA A 428 12.48 14.85 -7.06
CA ALA A 428 12.00 14.62 -8.41
C ALA A 428 13.09 14.00 -9.31
N LEU A 429 14.33 14.47 -9.20
CA LEU A 429 15.48 13.91 -9.90
C LEU A 429 15.78 12.47 -9.45
N CYS A 430 15.77 12.19 -8.15
CA CYS A 430 15.92 10.84 -7.61
C CYS A 430 14.87 9.87 -8.17
N ASN A 431 13.60 10.30 -8.27
CA ASN A 431 12.54 9.49 -8.85
C ASN A 431 12.80 9.19 -10.34
N LEU A 432 13.23 10.18 -11.12
CA LEU A 432 13.53 9.99 -12.55
C LEU A 432 14.66 8.97 -12.74
N ILE A 433 15.73 9.08 -11.96
CA ILE A 433 16.88 8.17 -11.98
C ILE A 433 16.47 6.76 -11.55
N PHE A 434 15.67 6.65 -10.50
CA PHE A 434 15.13 5.36 -10.06
C PHE A 434 14.35 4.65 -11.19
N PHE A 435 13.44 5.37 -11.86
CA PHE A 435 12.66 4.79 -12.97
C PHE A 435 13.55 4.40 -14.16
N GLN A 436 14.62 5.17 -14.39
CA GLN A 436 15.62 4.83 -15.41
C GLN A 436 16.37 3.54 -15.06
N TYR A 437 16.85 3.38 -13.82
CA TYR A 437 17.54 2.15 -13.39
C TYR A 437 16.63 0.92 -13.48
N LEU A 438 15.33 1.10 -13.29
CA LEU A 438 14.34 0.04 -13.49
C LEU A 438 13.98 -0.21 -14.96
N LYS A 439 14.46 0.65 -15.89
CA LYS A 439 14.13 0.62 -17.33
C LYS A 439 12.62 0.71 -17.59
N ILE A 440 11.90 1.47 -16.78
CA ILE A 440 10.45 1.72 -16.92
C ILE A 440 10.12 3.11 -17.44
N ILE A 441 11.10 3.86 -17.86
CA ILE A 441 10.97 5.12 -18.58
C ILE A 441 11.89 5.10 -19.79
N SER A 442 11.40 5.56 -20.93
CA SER A 442 12.19 5.70 -22.16
C SER A 442 12.54 7.15 -22.42
N PHE A 443 13.74 7.40 -22.89
CA PHE A 443 14.19 8.70 -23.35
C PHE A 443 14.37 8.64 -24.85
N ASP A 444 13.65 9.52 -25.57
CA ASP A 444 13.83 9.66 -27.02
C ASP A 444 15.18 10.34 -27.27
N TRP A 445 15.93 9.75 -28.16
CA TRP A 445 17.18 10.31 -28.62
C TRP A 445 16.88 11.15 -29.86
N ASN A 446 17.14 12.44 -29.79
CA ASN A 446 17.02 13.31 -30.96
C ASN A 446 18.26 13.21 -31.89
N GLY A 447 18.95 12.08 -31.90
CA GLY A 447 19.94 11.72 -32.92
C GLY A 447 21.27 12.45 -32.85
N VAL A 448 21.47 13.40 -31.95
CA VAL A 448 22.75 14.08 -31.78
C VAL A 448 23.52 13.37 -30.69
N GLU A 449 24.40 12.43 -31.08
CA GLU A 449 25.43 11.94 -30.15
C GLU A 449 26.14 13.15 -29.56
N CYS A 450 26.23 13.18 -28.23
CA CYS A 450 26.96 14.23 -27.56
C CYS A 450 28.39 14.25 -28.10
N LEU A 451 28.77 15.25 -28.84
CA LEU A 451 30.18 15.53 -29.10
C LEU A 451 30.85 15.59 -27.75
N MET A 452 31.83 14.68 -27.50
CA MET A 452 32.58 14.70 -26.25
C MET A 452 33.07 16.13 -26.05
N GLY A 453 32.52 16.79 -25.00
CA GLY A 453 32.79 18.20 -24.75
C GLY A 453 34.25 18.44 -24.44
N GLN A 454 34.68 19.69 -24.52
CA GLN A 454 36.04 20.11 -24.17
C GLN A 454 36.37 19.91 -22.68
N ASN A 455 35.42 19.45 -21.85
CA ASN A 455 35.62 19.23 -20.42
C ASN A 455 35.18 17.83 -19.98
N GLN A 456 36.11 16.88 -19.99
CA GLN A 456 35.90 15.48 -19.59
C GLN A 456 35.28 15.34 -18.20
N SER A 457 35.61 16.22 -17.26
CA SER A 457 35.12 16.13 -15.88
C SER A 457 33.63 16.48 -15.77
N ILE A 458 33.14 17.44 -16.57
CA ILE A 458 31.72 17.79 -16.65
C ILE A 458 30.93 16.69 -17.38
N ASP A 459 31.51 16.11 -18.44
CA ASP A 459 30.87 14.99 -19.15
C ASP A 459 30.73 13.76 -18.24
N ASN A 460 31.76 13.42 -17.48
CA ASN A 460 31.72 12.34 -16.49
C ASN A 460 30.65 12.58 -15.40
N LEU A 461 30.44 13.83 -14.99
CA LEU A 461 29.35 14.17 -14.06
C LEU A 461 27.98 13.87 -14.69
N PHE A 462 27.75 14.27 -15.92
CA PHE A 462 26.49 14.01 -16.60
C PHE A 462 26.24 12.51 -16.82
N ASP A 463 27.28 11.78 -17.22
CA ASP A 463 27.18 10.32 -17.43
C ASP A 463 26.86 9.57 -16.14
N LYS A 464 27.28 10.07 -14.98
CA LYS A 464 26.93 9.55 -13.65
C LYS A 464 25.41 9.57 -13.40
N TYR A 465 24.68 10.57 -13.93
CA TYR A 465 23.22 10.68 -13.79
C TYR A 465 22.44 9.80 -14.78
N GLY A 466 23.09 9.25 -15.80
CA GLY A 466 22.52 8.21 -16.68
C GLY A 466 22.02 8.70 -18.03
N GLU A 467 21.22 7.87 -18.68
CA GLU A 467 20.87 8.02 -20.11
C GLU A 467 20.20 9.35 -20.47
N PHE A 468 19.33 9.89 -19.63
CA PHE A 468 18.63 11.13 -19.94
C PHE A 468 19.56 12.35 -20.00
N MET A 469 20.75 12.26 -19.40
CA MET A 469 21.78 13.29 -19.48
C MET A 469 22.74 13.14 -20.69
N ARG A 470 22.55 12.12 -21.54
CA ARG A 470 23.30 11.99 -22.79
C ARG A 470 22.82 12.94 -23.88
N ASP A 471 21.61 13.46 -23.76
CA ASP A 471 21.05 14.48 -24.65
C ASP A 471 21.77 15.81 -24.42
N SER A 472 22.42 16.33 -25.48
CA SER A 472 23.19 17.58 -25.41
C SER A 472 22.33 18.78 -25.00
N VAL A 473 21.10 18.87 -25.49
CA VAL A 473 20.18 19.97 -25.11
C VAL A 473 19.90 19.95 -23.62
N LYS A 474 19.66 18.79 -23.04
CA LYS A 474 19.42 18.66 -21.59
C LYS A 474 20.64 19.08 -20.78
N ARG A 475 21.86 18.71 -21.22
CA ARG A 475 23.11 19.20 -20.62
C ARG A 475 23.20 20.73 -20.68
N GLY A 476 22.91 21.33 -21.82
CA GLY A 476 22.90 22.78 -22.00
C GLY A 476 21.86 23.49 -21.12
N ILE A 477 20.65 22.94 -20.99
CA ILE A 477 19.61 23.46 -20.09
C ILE A 477 20.06 23.36 -18.62
N VAL A 478 20.65 22.24 -18.21
CA VAL A 478 21.18 22.04 -16.86
C VAL A 478 22.26 23.06 -16.55
N LEU A 479 23.26 23.25 -17.43
CA LEU A 479 24.31 24.24 -17.23
C LEU A 479 23.80 25.68 -17.22
N THR A 480 22.75 25.98 -17.98
CA THR A 480 22.04 27.27 -17.93
C THR A 480 21.40 27.49 -16.55
N GLY A 481 20.82 26.43 -15.96
CA GLY A 481 20.32 26.44 -14.59
C GLY A 481 21.41 26.68 -13.57
N VAL A 482 22.56 26.00 -13.69
CA VAL A 482 23.76 26.19 -12.85
C VAL A 482 24.21 27.64 -12.89
N LEU A 483 24.43 28.19 -14.08
CA LEU A 483 24.88 29.57 -14.26
C LEU A 483 23.90 30.58 -13.64
N THR A 484 22.61 30.34 -13.80
CA THR A 484 21.56 31.17 -13.23
C THR A 484 21.58 31.14 -11.70
N GLU A 485 21.72 29.95 -11.11
CA GLU A 485 21.79 29.82 -9.64
C GLU A 485 23.01 30.49 -9.06
N LEU A 486 24.17 30.44 -9.73
CA LEU A 486 25.36 31.19 -9.33
C LEU A 486 25.11 32.70 -9.30
N LEU A 487 24.37 33.25 -10.27
CA LEU A 487 23.91 34.64 -10.25
C LEU A 487 22.98 34.92 -9.07
N LEU A 488 21.98 34.07 -8.85
CA LEU A 488 21.01 34.25 -7.76
C LEU A 488 21.68 34.21 -6.39
N ARG A 489 22.67 33.32 -6.19
CA ARG A 489 23.48 33.26 -4.97
C ARG A 489 24.30 34.55 -4.77
N LYS A 490 24.91 35.09 -5.82
CA LYS A 490 25.62 36.35 -5.78
C LYS A 490 24.69 37.51 -5.42
N GLN A 491 23.52 37.60 -6.05
CA GLN A 491 22.54 38.63 -5.73
C GLN A 491 22.07 38.54 -4.27
N TYR A 492 21.81 37.32 -3.78
CA TYR A 492 21.38 37.14 -2.40
C TYR A 492 22.49 37.50 -1.39
N HIS A 493 23.73 37.17 -1.72
CA HIS A 493 24.88 37.54 -0.89
C HIS A 493 24.97 39.07 -0.76
N ASP A 494 24.91 39.80 -1.88
CA ASP A 494 25.16 41.25 -1.90
C ASP A 494 23.92 42.06 -1.45
N ARG A 495 22.71 41.63 -1.80
CA ARG A 495 21.49 42.43 -1.62
C ARG A 495 20.43 41.78 -0.72
N LYS A 496 20.66 40.57 -0.22
CA LYS A 496 19.66 39.74 0.48
C LYS A 496 18.35 39.55 -0.28
N ALA A 497 18.42 39.66 -1.60
CA ALA A 497 17.29 39.49 -2.52
C ALA A 497 17.77 38.88 -3.83
N LYS A 498 16.87 38.25 -4.57
CA LYS A 498 17.13 37.58 -5.86
C LYS A 498 16.33 38.25 -7.01
N PRO A 499 16.59 39.50 -7.37
CA PRO A 499 15.77 40.24 -8.32
C PRO A 499 15.71 39.59 -9.72
N PHE A 500 16.74 38.81 -10.11
CA PHE A 500 16.76 38.10 -11.38
C PHE A 500 15.71 37.01 -11.51
N MET A 501 15.14 36.52 -10.41
CA MET A 501 14.07 35.50 -10.43
C MET A 501 12.87 35.89 -11.32
N LYS A 502 12.60 37.18 -11.48
CA LYS A 502 11.53 37.67 -12.37
C LYS A 502 11.70 37.23 -13.83
N ASN A 503 12.95 37.05 -14.30
CA ASN A 503 13.25 36.59 -15.65
C ASN A 503 12.96 35.09 -15.87
N LEU A 504 12.77 34.32 -14.80
CA LEU A 504 12.55 32.88 -14.89
C LEU A 504 11.08 32.49 -15.11
N LYS A 505 10.17 33.46 -15.28
CA LYS A 505 8.74 33.26 -15.58
C LYS A 505 8.04 32.24 -14.68
N GLY A 506 8.46 32.11 -13.44
CA GLY A 506 7.93 31.10 -12.51
C GLY A 506 8.16 29.66 -12.99
N LEU A 507 9.27 29.38 -13.66
CA LEU A 507 9.63 28.09 -14.27
C LEU A 507 8.61 27.63 -15.33
N ARG A 508 8.23 28.56 -16.21
CA ARG A 508 7.41 28.29 -17.41
C ARG A 508 8.09 28.82 -18.68
N MET A 509 9.38 28.67 -18.74
CA MET A 509 10.20 29.10 -19.87
C MET A 509 10.09 28.10 -21.02
N ASN A 510 9.94 28.60 -22.24
CA ASN A 510 10.05 27.80 -23.42
C ASN A 510 11.51 27.82 -23.98
N GLU A 511 11.75 27.16 -25.10
CA GLU A 511 13.06 27.07 -25.72
C GLU A 511 13.69 28.47 -25.99
N LYS A 512 12.93 29.40 -26.60
CA LYS A 512 13.41 30.76 -26.87
C LYS A 512 13.81 31.50 -25.61
N ASP A 513 13.07 31.26 -24.51
CA ASP A 513 13.37 31.85 -23.20
C ASP A 513 14.69 31.36 -22.67
N ILE A 514 14.96 30.03 -22.73
CA ILE A 514 16.22 29.43 -22.27
C ILE A 514 17.40 29.93 -23.12
N ARG A 515 17.28 29.92 -24.44
CA ARG A 515 18.32 30.46 -25.36
C ARG A 515 18.65 31.92 -25.01
N GLY A 516 17.63 32.76 -24.81
CA GLY A 516 17.79 34.15 -24.45
C GLY A 516 18.22 34.43 -23.00
N LEU A 517 18.27 33.40 -22.17
CA LEU A 517 18.60 33.56 -20.72
C LEU A 517 20.11 33.69 -20.51
N ILE A 518 20.93 32.90 -21.22
CA ILE A 518 22.40 32.89 -21.08
C ILE A 518 22.99 34.30 -21.20
N PRO A 519 22.77 35.08 -22.31
CA PRO A 519 23.31 36.43 -22.43
C PRO A 519 22.86 37.37 -21.29
N LYS A 520 21.61 37.23 -20.85
CA LYS A 520 21.08 38.04 -19.72
C LYS A 520 21.82 37.74 -18.39
N VAL A 521 22.08 36.45 -18.14
CA VAL A 521 22.81 36.02 -16.94
C VAL A 521 24.26 36.48 -17.01
N GLN A 522 24.93 36.35 -18.16
CA GLN A 522 26.30 36.82 -18.38
C GLN A 522 26.42 38.32 -18.13
N ASN A 523 25.53 39.13 -18.72
CA ASN A 523 25.53 40.59 -18.51
C ASN A 523 25.35 40.94 -17.03
N LYS A 524 24.42 40.26 -16.35
CA LYS A 524 24.20 40.50 -14.91
C LYS A 524 25.37 40.05 -14.05
N LEU A 525 26.02 38.94 -14.32
CA LEU A 525 27.22 38.50 -13.61
C LEU A 525 28.37 39.51 -13.83
N SER A 526 28.50 40.07 -15.02
CA SER A 526 29.49 41.14 -15.29
C SER A 526 29.17 42.43 -14.55
N GLU A 527 27.91 42.86 -14.44
CA GLU A 527 27.48 44.00 -13.62
C GLU A 527 27.80 43.83 -12.12
N TYR A 528 27.90 42.58 -11.63
CA TYR A 528 28.30 42.27 -10.26
C TYR A 528 29.79 41.94 -10.09
N ASP A 529 30.63 42.22 -11.11
CA ASP A 529 32.06 41.86 -11.16
C ASP A 529 32.31 40.39 -10.76
N SER A 530 31.38 39.51 -11.15
CA SER A 530 31.38 38.10 -10.72
C SER A 530 31.42 37.13 -11.91
N PHE A 531 31.71 37.59 -13.12
CA PHE A 531 31.80 36.72 -14.31
C PHE A 531 33.26 36.29 -14.56
N ASP A 532 33.72 35.43 -13.63
CA ASP A 532 35.07 34.85 -13.64
C ASP A 532 35.24 33.74 -14.72
N GLN A 533 36.45 33.20 -14.83
CA GLN A 533 36.80 32.18 -15.81
C GLN A 533 35.95 30.93 -15.71
N GLY A 534 35.63 30.45 -14.48
CA GLY A 534 34.79 29.27 -14.27
C GLY A 534 33.36 29.49 -14.82
N LYS A 535 32.76 30.65 -14.55
CA LYS A 535 31.41 30.96 -15.05
C LYS A 535 31.40 31.19 -16.56
N ARG A 536 32.49 31.72 -17.12
CA ARG A 536 32.65 31.82 -18.58
C ARG A 536 32.66 30.43 -19.23
N MET A 537 33.41 29.48 -18.66
CA MET A 537 33.48 28.11 -19.11
C MET A 537 32.08 27.43 -19.07
N ILE A 538 31.34 27.57 -17.97
CA ILE A 538 29.98 27.04 -17.85
C ILE A 538 29.07 27.64 -18.95
N ALA A 539 29.15 28.93 -19.18
CA ALA A 539 28.36 29.64 -20.21
C ALA A 539 28.69 29.18 -21.64
N THR A 540 29.98 28.97 -21.93
CA THR A 540 30.44 28.44 -23.22
C THR A 540 29.93 27.05 -23.46
N LEU A 541 30.14 26.12 -22.51
CA LEU A 541 29.66 24.74 -22.59
C LEU A 541 28.12 24.68 -22.72
N ALA A 542 27.39 25.48 -21.93
CA ALA A 542 25.95 25.54 -22.04
C ALA A 542 25.50 25.96 -23.45
N THR A 543 26.17 26.97 -24.04
CA THR A 543 25.84 27.46 -25.39
C THR A 543 26.15 26.40 -26.44
N GLU A 544 27.32 25.76 -26.38
CA GLU A 544 27.72 24.68 -27.32
C GLU A 544 26.73 23.52 -27.30
N TYR A 545 26.35 23.04 -26.11
CA TYR A 545 25.36 21.97 -25.95
C TYR A 545 23.98 22.38 -26.47
N LEU A 546 23.51 23.61 -26.23
CA LEU A 546 22.22 24.08 -26.78
C LEU A 546 22.23 24.27 -28.30
N MET A 547 23.37 24.68 -28.87
CA MET A 547 23.53 24.82 -30.30
C MET A 547 23.55 23.50 -31.05
N SER A 548 24.11 22.45 -30.46
CA SER A 548 24.15 21.11 -31.04
C SER A 548 22.77 20.47 -31.20
N GLY A 549 21.77 20.95 -30.47
CA GLY A 549 20.40 20.46 -30.54
C GLY A 549 19.53 21.02 -31.67
N GLY A 550 20.09 21.88 -32.55
CA GLY A 550 19.35 22.47 -33.64
C GLY A 550 18.29 23.50 -33.21
N ASP A 551 17.33 23.78 -34.11
CA ASP A 551 16.33 24.84 -33.91
C ASP A 551 15.08 24.40 -33.14
N ASP A 552 14.76 23.12 -33.07
CA ASP A 552 13.62 22.57 -32.36
C ASP A 552 14.05 21.42 -31.43
N TRP A 553 13.83 21.60 -30.13
CA TRP A 553 14.22 20.62 -29.14
C TRP A 553 13.18 19.52 -28.93
N ASN A 554 11.99 19.66 -29.49
CA ASN A 554 10.87 18.71 -29.30
C ASN A 554 10.63 18.33 -27.81
N MET A 555 10.76 19.32 -26.94
CA MET A 555 10.61 19.15 -25.48
C MET A 555 9.42 19.95 -24.98
N SER A 556 8.68 19.37 -24.02
CA SER A 556 7.62 20.11 -23.35
C SER A 556 8.17 21.20 -22.42
N VAL A 557 7.36 22.25 -22.19
CA VAL A 557 7.71 23.31 -21.22
C VAL A 557 8.02 22.74 -19.83
N ASP A 558 7.31 21.69 -19.42
CA ASP A 558 7.58 21.03 -18.12
C ASP A 558 8.92 20.31 -18.10
N GLU A 559 9.29 19.63 -19.18
CA GLU A 559 10.57 18.96 -19.33
C GLU A 559 11.74 19.97 -19.34
N ILE A 560 11.64 21.03 -20.13
CA ILE A 560 12.65 22.11 -20.18
C ILE A 560 12.90 22.68 -18.78
N ASN A 561 11.84 23.06 -18.08
CA ASN A 561 11.98 23.69 -16.76
C ASN A 561 12.38 22.68 -15.66
N PHE A 562 12.08 21.39 -15.84
CA PHE A 562 12.58 20.35 -14.94
C PHE A 562 14.11 20.26 -15.01
N PHE A 563 14.71 20.16 -16.19
CA PHE A 563 16.16 20.11 -16.34
C PHE A 563 16.85 21.43 -15.92
N PHE A 564 16.21 22.57 -16.19
CA PHE A 564 16.69 23.85 -15.67
C PHE A 564 16.73 23.89 -14.14
N ALA A 565 15.65 23.47 -13.48
CA ALA A 565 15.59 23.39 -12.01
C ALA A 565 16.60 22.36 -11.44
N ALA A 566 16.76 21.21 -12.13
CA ALA A 566 17.80 20.24 -11.78
C ALA A 566 19.20 20.85 -11.82
N GLY A 567 19.48 21.68 -12.84
CA GLY A 567 20.74 22.45 -12.94
C GLY A 567 20.94 23.40 -11.77
N MET A 568 19.91 24.15 -11.39
CA MET A 568 20.00 25.01 -10.18
C MET A 568 20.34 24.18 -8.94
N ASN A 569 19.83 22.96 -8.82
CA ASN A 569 20.12 22.05 -7.72
C ASN A 569 21.56 21.53 -7.75
N LEU A 570 22.07 21.15 -8.92
CA LEU A 570 23.40 20.58 -9.13
C LEU A 570 24.54 21.63 -9.13
N THR A 571 24.23 22.89 -8.87
CA THR A 571 25.22 24.00 -8.92
C THR A 571 26.43 23.76 -8.05
N SER A 572 26.26 23.21 -6.86
CA SER A 572 27.38 22.96 -5.94
C SER A 572 28.32 21.86 -6.44
N GLU A 573 27.78 20.84 -7.12
CA GLU A 573 28.56 19.73 -7.69
C GLU A 573 29.35 20.21 -8.91
N VAL A 574 28.69 20.95 -9.81
CA VAL A 574 29.36 21.53 -10.98
C VAL A 574 30.44 22.54 -10.53
N ALA A 575 30.15 23.37 -9.53
CA ALA A 575 31.11 24.32 -9.01
C ALA A 575 32.35 23.64 -8.41
N LYS A 576 32.18 22.52 -7.70
CA LYS A 576 33.33 21.75 -7.18
C LYS A 576 34.24 21.30 -8.33
N ILE A 577 33.70 20.82 -9.42
CA ILE A 577 34.49 20.37 -10.58
C ILE A 577 35.20 21.54 -11.25
N ILE A 578 34.53 22.65 -11.48
CA ILE A 578 35.08 23.81 -12.21
C ILE A 578 36.11 24.56 -11.40
N TYR A 579 35.95 24.64 -10.08
CA TYR A 579 36.83 25.43 -9.19
C TYR A 579 37.80 24.59 -8.38
N GLN A 580 37.81 23.24 -8.53
CA GLN A 580 38.89 22.43 -7.98
C GLN A 580 40.18 22.79 -8.76
N LYS A 581 41.16 23.40 -8.05
CA LYS A 581 42.54 23.46 -8.56
C LYS A 581 43.00 22.01 -8.74
N GLU A 582 43.52 21.67 -9.92
CA GLU A 582 44.32 20.46 -10.11
C GLU A 582 45.37 20.46 -8.98
N ILE A 583 45.31 19.50 -8.07
CA ILE A 583 46.43 19.17 -7.21
C ILE A 583 47.42 18.54 -8.19
N PRO A 584 48.63 19.15 -8.39
CA PRO A 584 49.63 18.53 -9.25
C PRO A 584 49.89 17.12 -8.70
N GLU A 585 49.86 16.10 -9.53
CA GLU A 585 50.38 14.78 -9.19
C GLU A 585 51.79 15.01 -8.66
N GLU A 586 52.06 14.79 -7.37
CA GLU A 586 53.38 14.75 -6.80
C GLU A 586 54.15 13.71 -7.62
N VAL A 587 55.14 14.22 -8.36
CA VAL A 587 56.16 13.41 -9.02
C VAL A 587 56.74 12.51 -7.93
N GLN A 588 56.43 11.21 -8.03
CA GLN A 588 57.16 10.21 -7.23
C GLN A 588 58.63 10.30 -7.65
N GLU A 589 59.41 11.05 -6.88
CA GLU A 589 60.86 10.96 -6.96
C GLU A 589 61.25 9.53 -6.69
N ASN A 590 61.68 8.87 -7.75
CA ASN A 590 62.40 7.62 -7.66
C ASN A 590 63.65 7.84 -6.81
N ASP A 591 63.61 7.39 -5.59
CA ASP A 591 64.80 7.26 -4.72
C ASP A 591 65.64 6.08 -5.26
N PRO A 592 66.88 6.32 -5.81
CA PRO A 592 67.69 5.27 -6.39
C PRO A 592 68.56 4.55 -5.37
N ASN A 593 68.29 4.58 -4.06
CA ASN A 593 69.11 3.93 -3.04
C ASN A 593 68.29 3.00 -2.15
N ASN A 594 68.08 1.78 -2.60
CA ASN A 594 68.06 0.59 -1.74
C ASN A 594 68.49 -0.64 -2.55
N GLN A 595 69.82 -0.87 -2.42
CA GLN A 595 70.43 -2.20 -2.63
C GLN A 595 70.18 -3.08 -1.42
#